data_d39e7084f0629969123e727f9b461844
#
_entry.id   d39e7084f0629969123e727f9b461844
#
_cell.length_a   1.000
_cell.length_b   1.000
_cell.length_c   1.000
_cell.angle_alpha   90.00
_cell.angle_beta   90.00
_cell.angle_gamma   90.00
#
_symmetry.space_group_name_H-M   'P 1'
#
loop_
_entity.id
_entity.type
_entity.pdbx_description
1 polymer ?
#
loop_
_entity_poly.entity_id
_entity_poly.type
_entity_poly.pdbx_seq_one_letter_code
_entity_poly.pdbx_strand_id
1 'polypeptide(L)'
;MNVEFEKEYLAELYEKGKTDDKKHRFHPQIISGYLKCVKALLNAYRIEDLYQYKSLNYEKLKGDKKGLSSLRINDQYRLEFREITNASNQTLVEICSLIDITIIISRNYEYNS
;
A
#
# COMPACT_ATOMS: atom_id res chain seq x y z
N MET A 1 8.07 8.00 6.38
CA MET A 1 7.50 7.24 7.52
C MET A 1 8.16 5.86 7.59
N ASN A 2 8.04 5.19 8.70
CA ASN A 2 8.50 3.82 8.81
C ASN A 2 7.54 2.88 8.08
N VAL A 3 8.09 1.87 7.43
CA VAL A 3 7.29 0.89 6.69
C VAL A 3 7.59 -0.50 7.24
N GLU A 4 6.53 -1.26 7.49
CA GLU A 4 6.61 -2.66 7.91
C GLU A 4 5.84 -3.51 6.90
N PHE A 5 6.22 -4.78 6.77
CA PHE A 5 5.59 -5.71 5.84
C PHE A 5 4.89 -6.80 6.64
N GLU A 6 3.57 -6.91 6.52
CA GLU A 6 2.82 -7.94 7.24
C GLU A 6 2.89 -9.30 6.56
N LYS A 7 3.31 -9.34 5.29
CA LYS A 7 3.45 -10.59 4.55
C LYS A 7 4.83 -10.68 3.94
N GLU A 8 5.38 -11.88 3.94
CA GLU A 8 6.73 -12.12 3.46
C GLU A 8 6.90 -11.73 1.99
N TYR A 9 5.88 -12.01 1.15
CA TYR A 9 6.02 -11.69 -0.27
C TYR A 9 6.19 -10.19 -0.52
N LEU A 10 5.58 -9.35 0.30
CA LEU A 10 5.74 -7.90 0.18
C LEU A 10 7.17 -7.45 0.47
N ALA A 11 7.77 -8.05 1.50
CA ALA A 11 9.17 -7.78 1.84
C ALA A 11 10.10 -8.26 0.73
N GLU A 12 9.84 -9.46 0.19
CA GLU A 12 10.66 -10.01 -0.89
C GLU A 12 10.61 -9.16 -2.15
N LEU A 13 9.41 -8.70 -2.53
CA LEU A 13 9.27 -7.83 -3.70
C LEU A 13 10.06 -6.53 -3.51
N TYR A 14 10.05 -5.99 -2.29
CA TYR A 14 10.79 -4.77 -2.01
C TYR A 14 12.30 -4.99 -2.00
N GLU A 15 12.76 -6.06 -1.37
CA GLU A 15 14.18 -6.31 -1.19
C GLU A 15 14.85 -6.91 -2.42
N LYS A 16 14.14 -7.79 -3.14
CA LYS A 16 14.71 -8.57 -4.24
C LYS A 16 14.09 -8.26 -5.60
N GLY A 17 12.96 -7.54 -5.62
CA GLY A 17 12.23 -7.27 -6.86
C GLY A 17 11.46 -8.46 -7.39
N LYS A 18 11.41 -9.55 -6.66
CA LYS A 18 10.70 -10.77 -7.04
C LYS A 18 10.35 -11.59 -5.81
N THR A 19 9.42 -12.52 -5.98
CA THR A 19 9.07 -13.47 -4.93
C THR A 19 8.86 -14.85 -5.55
N ASP A 20 9.12 -15.90 -4.77
CA ASP A 20 8.84 -17.28 -5.15
C ASP A 20 7.40 -17.69 -4.83
N ASP A 21 6.64 -16.82 -4.18
CA ASP A 21 5.24 -17.06 -3.84
C ASP A 21 4.41 -17.13 -5.13
N LYS A 22 3.91 -18.33 -5.46
CA LYS A 22 3.20 -18.57 -6.71
C LYS A 22 1.91 -17.78 -6.85
N LYS A 23 1.28 -17.40 -5.73
CA LYS A 23 0.05 -16.63 -5.73
C LYS A 23 0.29 -15.15 -6.01
N HIS A 24 1.54 -14.70 -5.88
CA HIS A 24 1.88 -13.28 -5.95
C HIS A 24 2.93 -13.00 -7.02
N ARG A 25 2.87 -13.74 -8.12
CA ARG A 25 3.72 -13.51 -9.30
C ARG A 25 3.10 -12.41 -10.13
N PHE A 26 3.45 -11.18 -9.83
CA PHE A 26 2.94 -10.04 -10.55
C PHE A 26 3.79 -9.72 -11.78
N HIS A 27 3.14 -9.14 -12.77
CA HIS A 27 3.84 -8.60 -13.93
C HIS A 27 4.86 -7.54 -13.45
N PRO A 28 6.02 -7.41 -14.13
CA PRO A 28 7.04 -6.42 -13.73
C PRO A 28 6.52 -5.00 -13.55
N GLN A 29 5.53 -4.59 -14.33
CA GLN A 29 4.94 -3.26 -14.20
C GLN A 29 4.22 -3.08 -12.86
N ILE A 30 3.58 -4.13 -12.36
CA ILE A 30 2.91 -4.11 -11.06
C ILE A 30 3.95 -3.98 -9.95
N ILE A 31 5.03 -4.74 -10.06
CA ILE A 31 6.12 -4.68 -9.08
C ILE A 31 6.73 -3.28 -9.06
N SER A 32 6.98 -2.71 -10.23
CA SER A 32 7.52 -1.35 -10.34
C SER A 32 6.59 -0.32 -9.67
N GLY A 33 5.29 -0.43 -9.90
CA GLY A 33 4.30 0.45 -9.27
C GLY A 33 4.26 0.27 -7.76
N TYR A 34 4.37 -0.97 -7.29
CA TYR A 34 4.45 -1.26 -5.87
C TYR A 34 5.68 -0.58 -5.23
N LEU A 35 6.83 -0.70 -5.89
CA LEU A 35 8.06 -0.07 -5.38
C LEU A 35 7.93 1.45 -5.31
N LYS A 36 7.25 2.08 -6.26
CA LYS A 36 6.98 3.52 -6.20
C LYS A 36 6.13 3.88 -4.99
N CYS A 37 5.12 3.05 -4.69
CA CYS A 37 4.28 3.26 -3.51
C CYS A 37 5.11 3.18 -2.24
N VAL A 38 5.96 2.16 -2.10
CA VAL A 38 6.81 2.00 -0.92
C VAL A 38 7.74 3.19 -0.75
N LYS A 39 8.37 3.64 -1.85
CA LYS A 39 9.25 4.80 -1.80
C LYS A 39 8.53 6.06 -1.35
N ALA A 40 7.30 6.27 -1.84
CA ALA A 40 6.52 7.43 -1.42
C ALA A 40 6.23 7.39 0.09
N LEU A 41 5.89 6.21 0.61
CA LEU A 41 5.66 6.04 2.05
C LEU A 41 6.94 6.31 2.85
N LEU A 42 8.07 5.78 2.40
CA LEU A 42 9.35 5.97 3.08
C LEU A 42 9.79 7.44 3.09
N ASN A 43 9.52 8.18 2.01
CA ASN A 43 9.92 9.57 1.88
C ASN A 43 8.97 10.54 2.58
N ALA A 44 7.76 10.13 2.88
CA ALA A 44 6.78 10.98 3.56
C ALA A 44 7.11 11.09 5.05
N TYR A 45 6.90 12.27 5.61
CA TYR A 45 7.00 12.46 7.06
C TYR A 45 5.68 12.12 7.75
N ARG A 46 4.57 12.29 7.03
CA ARG A 46 3.23 12.02 7.54
C ARG A 46 2.31 11.70 6.36
N ILE A 47 1.13 11.18 6.67
CA ILE A 47 0.17 10.74 5.65
C ILE A 47 -0.21 11.87 4.68
N GLU A 48 -0.37 13.08 5.19
CA GLU A 48 -0.77 14.22 4.36
C GLU A 48 0.23 14.49 3.23
N ASP A 49 1.48 14.11 3.40
CA ASP A 49 2.49 14.28 2.35
C ASP A 49 2.20 13.42 1.13
N LEU A 50 1.38 12.37 1.27
CA LEU A 50 1.00 11.50 0.16
C LEU A 50 -0.02 12.17 -0.76
N TYR A 51 -0.73 13.19 -0.29
CA TYR A 51 -1.78 13.85 -1.07
C TYR A 51 -1.22 14.56 -2.31
N GLN A 52 0.05 14.94 -2.30
CA GLN A 52 0.68 15.59 -3.44
C GLN A 52 0.86 14.64 -4.63
N TYR A 53 0.88 13.33 -4.39
CA TYR A 53 1.06 12.33 -5.43
C TYR A 53 -0.30 11.87 -5.94
N LYS A 54 -0.89 12.65 -6.86
CA LYS A 54 -2.25 12.37 -7.37
C LYS A 54 -2.36 11.01 -8.03
N SER A 55 -1.30 10.56 -8.69
CA SER A 55 -1.30 9.26 -9.36
C SER A 55 -1.39 8.08 -8.39
N LEU A 56 -0.98 8.28 -7.14
CA LEU A 56 -1.06 7.25 -6.12
C LEU A 56 -2.46 7.16 -5.49
N ASN A 57 -3.28 8.19 -5.67
CA ASN A 57 -4.68 8.20 -5.25
C ASN A 57 -4.89 7.65 -3.84
N TYR A 58 -4.24 8.28 -2.86
CA TYR A 58 -4.39 7.85 -1.48
C TYR A 58 -5.86 7.87 -1.05
N GLU A 59 -6.31 6.78 -0.44
CA GLU A 59 -7.68 6.65 0.05
C GLU A 59 -7.71 5.92 1.38
N LYS A 60 -8.67 6.31 2.24
CA LYS A 60 -9.07 5.51 3.39
C LYS A 60 -10.19 4.60 2.93
N LEU A 61 -10.05 3.30 3.17
CA LEU A 61 -11.02 2.33 2.70
C LEU A 61 -12.24 2.26 3.63
N LYS A 62 -13.34 1.75 3.09
CA LYS A 62 -14.62 1.70 3.79
C LYS A 62 -15.14 0.27 3.82
N GLY A 63 -16.30 0.07 4.49
CA GLY A 63 -16.94 -1.24 4.57
C GLY A 63 -16.09 -2.25 5.31
N ASP A 64 -15.94 -3.42 4.75
CA ASP A 64 -15.18 -4.51 5.34
C ASP A 64 -13.71 -4.17 5.54
N LYS A 65 -13.21 -3.18 4.82
CA LYS A 65 -11.81 -2.77 4.88
C LYS A 65 -11.62 -1.48 5.66
N LYS A 66 -12.62 -1.07 6.43
CA LYS A 66 -12.50 0.10 7.29
C LYS A 66 -11.32 -0.05 8.23
N GLY A 67 -10.52 1.01 8.35
CA GLY A 67 -9.28 0.98 9.12
C GLY A 67 -8.05 0.77 8.28
N LEU A 68 -8.23 0.42 7.00
CA LEU A 68 -7.13 0.31 6.05
C LEU A 68 -7.11 1.51 5.13
N SER A 69 -5.93 1.76 4.55
CA SER A 69 -5.73 2.80 3.55
C SER A 69 -5.12 2.16 2.31
N SER A 70 -5.14 2.86 1.20
CA SER A 70 -4.56 2.32 -0.03
C SER A 70 -3.84 3.37 -0.85
N LEU A 71 -2.86 2.91 -1.63
CA LEU A 71 -2.23 3.65 -2.70
C LEU A 71 -2.42 2.87 -3.99
N ARG A 72 -2.73 3.59 -5.08
CA ARG A 72 -2.90 2.97 -6.38
C ARG A 72 -1.54 2.56 -6.96
N ILE A 73 -1.43 1.30 -7.36
CA ILE A 73 -0.25 0.79 -8.06
C ILE A 73 -0.42 1.04 -9.56
N ASN A 74 -1.59 0.69 -10.11
CA ASN A 74 -2.00 0.97 -11.48
C ASN A 74 -3.53 0.94 -11.54
N ASP A 75 -4.11 0.84 -12.73
CA ASP A 75 -5.58 0.85 -12.87
C ASP A 75 -6.24 -0.39 -12.29
N GLN A 76 -5.52 -1.47 -12.11
CA GLN A 76 -6.07 -2.76 -11.66
C GLN A 76 -5.72 -3.10 -10.22
N TYR A 77 -4.60 -2.60 -9.71
CA TYR A 77 -4.08 -3.02 -8.41
C TYR A 77 -3.82 -1.83 -7.49
N ARG A 78 -3.98 -2.09 -6.19
CA ARG A 78 -3.66 -1.12 -5.15
C ARG A 78 -2.88 -1.81 -4.04
N LEU A 79 -2.09 -1.03 -3.30
CA LEU A 79 -1.39 -1.47 -2.11
C LEU A 79 -2.25 -1.08 -0.91
N GLU A 80 -2.66 -2.06 -0.12
CA GLU A 80 -3.40 -1.82 1.12
C GLU A 80 -2.45 -1.82 2.29
N PHE A 81 -2.64 -0.88 3.20
CA PHE A 81 -1.78 -0.75 4.38
C PHE A 81 -2.56 -0.20 5.56
N ARG A 82 -1.99 -0.41 6.74
CA ARG A 82 -2.54 0.06 8.01
C ARG A 82 -1.68 1.22 8.50
N GLU A 83 -2.33 2.31 8.90
CA GLU A 83 -1.63 3.45 9.49
C GLU A 83 -1.60 3.25 11.00
N ILE A 84 -0.41 3.20 11.56
CA ILE A 84 -0.22 2.98 12.99
C ILE A 84 0.56 4.15 13.55
N THR A 85 0.01 4.78 14.59
CA THR A 85 0.71 5.85 15.30
C THR A 85 1.16 5.29 16.64
N ASN A 86 2.47 5.34 16.87
CA ASN A 86 3.06 4.90 18.12
C ASN A 86 3.61 6.10 18.87
N ALA A 87 3.19 6.29 20.13
CA ALA A 87 3.70 7.36 20.97
C ALA A 87 4.60 6.74 22.04
N SER A 88 5.86 7.18 22.08
CA SER A 88 6.80 6.73 23.09
C SER A 88 7.66 7.93 23.49
N ASN A 89 7.75 8.21 24.80
CA ASN A 89 8.58 9.29 25.34
C ASN A 89 8.36 10.64 24.62
N GLN A 90 7.10 10.98 24.37
CA GLN A 90 6.68 12.22 23.70
C GLN A 90 7.05 12.29 22.22
N THR A 91 7.55 11.21 21.63
CA THR A 91 7.83 11.14 20.20
C THR A 91 6.71 10.36 19.51
N LEU A 92 6.11 10.96 18.47
CA LEU A 92 5.13 10.29 17.64
C LEU A 92 5.86 9.64 16.47
N VAL A 93 5.69 8.33 16.31
CA VAL A 93 6.23 7.59 15.18
C VAL A 93 5.06 7.08 14.35
N GLU A 94 5.03 7.47 13.09
CA GLU A 94 4.03 6.95 12.16
C GLU A 94 4.61 5.76 11.40
N ILE A 95 3.85 4.68 11.38
CA ILE A 95 4.24 3.42 10.75
C ILE A 95 3.17 3.05 9.74
N CYS A 96 3.60 2.68 8.54
CA CYS A 96 2.72 2.11 7.53
C CYS A 96 3.01 0.61 7.46
N SER A 97 2.05 -0.19 7.92
CA SER A 97 2.17 -1.64 7.90
C SER A 97 1.49 -2.16 6.63
N LEU A 98 2.30 -2.64 5.69
CA LEU A 98 1.81 -3.08 4.39
C LEU A 98 1.15 -4.44 4.51
N ILE A 99 -0.08 -4.55 4.00
CA ILE A 99 -0.92 -5.72 4.19
C ILE A 99 -0.98 -6.59 2.95
N ASP A 100 -1.28 -6.00 1.79
CA ASP A 100 -1.50 -6.79 0.59
C ASP A 100 -1.54 -5.93 -0.66
N ILE A 101 -1.28 -6.56 -1.79
CA ILE A 101 -1.55 -5.99 -3.12
C ILE A 101 -2.85 -6.63 -3.59
N THR A 102 -3.88 -5.81 -3.79
CA THR A 102 -5.22 -6.30 -4.11
C THR A 102 -5.74 -5.70 -5.40
N ILE A 103 -6.75 -6.35 -5.97
CA ILE A 103 -7.41 -5.86 -7.18
C ILE A 103 -8.40 -4.77 -6.80
N ILE A 104 -8.39 -3.67 -7.56
CA ILE A 104 -9.36 -2.60 -7.38
C ILE A 104 -10.68 -3.03 -8.01
N ILE A 105 -11.75 -3.03 -7.21
CA ILE A 105 -13.09 -3.32 -7.70
C ILE A 105 -13.78 -2.01 -7.98
N SER A 106 -14.13 -1.77 -9.26
CA SER A 106 -14.78 -0.54 -9.64
C SER A 106 -16.25 -0.53 -9.18
N ARG A 107 -16.77 0.67 -8.92
CA ARG A 107 -18.15 0.84 -8.54
C ARG A 107 -19.12 0.35 -9.61
N ASN A 108 -18.79 0.57 -10.87
CA ASN A 108 -19.62 0.11 -11.99
C ASN A 108 -19.74 -1.39 -12.03
N TYR A 109 -18.67 -2.07 -11.70
CA TYR A 109 -18.67 -3.52 -11.63
C TYR A 109 -19.62 -4.01 -10.53
N GLU A 110 -19.62 -3.35 -9.39
CA GLU A 110 -20.51 -3.68 -8.28
C GLU A 110 -21.98 -3.52 -8.64
N TYR A 111 -22.31 -2.52 -9.44
CA TYR A 111 -23.67 -2.26 -9.87
C TYR A 111 -24.23 -3.34 -10.79
N ASN A 112 -23.36 -3.97 -11.55
CA ASN A 112 -23.76 -4.96 -12.54
C ASN A 112 -23.76 -6.39 -12.00
N SER A 113 -23.37 -6.54 -10.76
CA SER A 113 -23.27 -7.86 -10.13
C SER A 113 -24.54 -8.27 -9.37
#